data_8dfb9d6ff93e5a70d1258081bc046602
#
_entry.id   8dfb9d6ff93e5a70d1258081bc046602
#
_cell.length_a   1.000
_cell.length_b   1.000
_cell.length_c   1.000
_cell.angle_alpha   90.00
_cell.angle_beta   90.00
_cell.angle_gamma   90.00
#
_symmetry.space_group_name_H-M   'P 1'
#
loop_
_entity.id
_entity.type
_entity.pdbx_description
1 polymer ?
#
loop_
_entity_poly.entity_id
_entity_poly.type
_entity_poly.pdbx_seq_one_letter_code
_entity_poly.pdbx_strand_id
1 'polypeptide(L)'
;VADYKSQQKNEEVTQETYFNGAYKEGYKRQLDFYAYLLKGMGYKVSSDAYFYICNAKEVDEGFHGKMLFDEVLIHYEVRTDYLEDDIQKMIDLMNSDNIPESHLSCENCAYARQRSVIDTL
;
A
#
# COMPACT_ATOMS: atom_id res chain seq x y z
N VAL A 1 -1.65 12.30 10.16
CA VAL A 1 -1.69 10.82 10.20
C VAL A 1 -0.31 10.28 9.94
N ALA A 2 0.10 9.27 10.67
CA ALA A 2 1.34 8.55 10.42
C ALA A 2 1.06 7.04 10.37
N ASP A 3 1.75 6.33 9.49
CA ASP A 3 1.65 4.89 9.33
C ASP A 3 3.03 4.25 9.39
N TYR A 4 3.15 3.22 10.20
CA TYR A 4 4.38 2.48 10.39
C TYR A 4 4.51 1.36 9.37
N LYS A 5 5.66 1.28 8.71
CA LYS A 5 5.99 0.20 7.76
C LYS A 5 7.36 -0.37 8.07
N SER A 6 7.44 -1.68 8.16
CA SER A 6 8.72 -2.39 8.21
C SER A 6 9.00 -3.07 6.88
N GLN A 7 10.24 -3.10 6.49
CA GLN A 7 10.71 -3.74 5.26
C GLN A 7 12.17 -4.16 5.39
N GLN A 8 12.64 -4.90 4.42
CA GLN A 8 14.07 -5.16 4.20
C GLN A 8 14.39 -4.85 2.72
N LYS A 9 15.28 -3.91 2.50
CA LYS A 9 15.90 -3.60 1.21
C LYS A 9 17.36 -3.23 1.42
N ASN A 10 18.20 -3.63 0.49
CA ASN A 10 19.62 -3.28 0.52
C ASN A 10 19.87 -1.83 0.07
N GLU A 11 18.92 -1.26 -0.67
CA GLU A 11 18.97 0.13 -1.12
C GLU A 11 18.54 1.07 -0.01
N GLU A 12 19.15 2.24 0.03
CA GLU A 12 18.75 3.31 0.95
C GLU A 12 17.31 3.76 0.64
N VAL A 13 16.52 3.91 1.69
CA VAL A 13 15.16 4.41 1.60
C VAL A 13 15.17 5.93 1.76
N THR A 14 14.81 6.63 0.69
CA THR A 14 14.72 8.10 0.68
C THR A 14 13.32 8.57 0.25
N GLN A 15 13.06 9.87 0.41
CA GLN A 15 11.81 10.49 -0.06
C GLN A 15 11.57 10.24 -1.56
N GLU A 16 12.63 10.27 -2.37
CA GLU A 16 12.55 10.10 -3.82
C GLU A 16 12.35 8.64 -4.22
N THR A 17 12.96 7.71 -3.49
CA THR A 17 12.96 6.28 -3.88
C THR A 17 11.83 5.49 -3.26
N TYR A 18 11.28 5.92 -2.12
CA TYR A 18 10.29 5.13 -1.37
C TYR A 18 9.05 4.78 -2.20
N PHE A 19 8.56 5.70 -3.00
CA PHE A 19 7.34 5.50 -3.79
C PHE A 19 7.56 4.83 -5.14
N ASN A 20 8.78 4.41 -5.45
CA ASN A 20 9.06 3.64 -6.66
C ASN A 20 8.46 2.22 -6.51
N GLY A 21 7.53 1.90 -7.39
CA GLY A 21 6.84 0.61 -7.40
C GLY A 21 5.31 0.76 -7.32
N ALA A 22 4.62 0.04 -8.20
CA ALA A 22 3.16 0.15 -8.35
C ALA A 22 2.38 -0.18 -7.06
N TYR A 23 2.89 -1.11 -6.25
CA TYR A 23 2.24 -1.49 -4.98
C TYR A 23 2.24 -0.38 -3.93
N LYS A 24 3.12 0.63 -4.06
CA LYS A 24 3.17 1.78 -3.16
C LYS A 24 1.97 2.72 -3.30
N GLU A 25 1.27 2.68 -4.42
CA GLU A 25 0.01 3.41 -4.59
C GLU A 25 -1.06 2.93 -3.59
N GLY A 26 -1.07 1.65 -3.25
CA GLY A 26 -1.93 1.12 -2.20
C GLY A 26 -1.65 1.73 -0.82
N TYR A 27 -0.39 2.01 -0.50
CA TYR A 27 -0.02 2.66 0.76
C TYR A 27 -0.48 4.12 0.82
N LYS A 28 -0.35 4.87 -0.28
CA LYS A 28 -0.88 6.23 -0.38
C LYS A 28 -2.40 6.25 -0.16
N ARG A 29 -3.12 5.38 -0.86
CA ARG A 29 -4.58 5.22 -0.70
C ARG A 29 -4.98 4.87 0.74
N GLN A 30 -4.17 4.07 1.43
CA GLN A 30 -4.39 3.73 2.83
C GLN A 30 -4.38 4.98 3.72
N LEU A 31 -3.38 5.86 3.58
CA LEU A 31 -3.31 7.11 4.34
C LEU A 31 -4.42 8.09 3.97
N ASP A 32 -4.76 8.20 2.69
CA ASP A 32 -5.88 9.00 2.22
C ASP A 32 -7.19 8.55 2.88
N PHE A 33 -7.41 7.25 2.92
CA PHE A 33 -8.60 6.67 3.52
C PHE A 33 -8.65 6.86 5.04
N TYR A 34 -7.53 6.71 5.74
CA TYR A 34 -7.46 7.01 7.16
C TYR A 34 -7.79 8.47 7.47
N ALA A 35 -7.24 9.39 6.69
CA ALA A 35 -7.54 10.81 6.83
C ALA A 35 -9.02 11.11 6.54
N TYR A 36 -9.60 10.49 5.53
CA TYR A 36 -11.01 10.59 5.19
C TYR A 36 -11.90 10.14 6.35
N LEU A 37 -11.64 8.96 6.91
CA LEU A 37 -12.38 8.43 8.06
C LEU A 37 -12.27 9.34 9.29
N LEU A 38 -11.07 9.80 9.63
CA LEU A 38 -10.88 10.68 10.78
C LEU A 38 -11.58 12.02 10.61
N LYS A 39 -11.57 12.59 9.39
CA LYS A 39 -12.35 13.81 9.08
C LYS A 39 -13.85 13.57 9.25
N GLY A 40 -14.36 12.42 8.77
CA GLY A 40 -15.76 12.01 8.94
C GLY A 40 -16.17 11.82 10.40
N MET A 41 -15.23 11.45 11.27
CA MET A 41 -15.42 11.35 12.72
C MET A 41 -15.34 12.72 13.44
N GLY A 42 -15.11 13.80 12.73
CA GLY A 42 -15.05 15.16 13.28
C GLY A 42 -13.66 15.61 13.74
N TYR A 43 -12.62 14.86 13.47
CA TYR A 43 -11.25 15.29 13.79
C TYR A 43 -10.72 16.31 12.78
N LYS A 44 -9.91 17.24 13.27
CA LYS A 44 -9.10 18.09 12.40
C LYS A 44 -7.87 17.29 11.95
N VAL A 45 -7.80 17.02 10.66
CA VAL A 45 -6.73 16.22 10.07
C VAL A 45 -5.88 17.10 9.16
N SER A 46 -4.56 17.14 9.40
CA SER A 46 -3.61 17.80 8.51
C SER A 46 -3.56 17.10 7.15
N SER A 47 -3.26 17.86 6.10
CA SER A 47 -2.90 17.30 4.80
C SER A 47 -1.54 16.61 4.83
N ASP A 48 -0.66 17.00 5.78
CA ASP A 48 0.62 16.33 5.97
C ASP A 48 0.43 14.99 6.67
N ALA A 49 0.89 13.94 6.04
CA ALA A 49 0.95 12.60 6.59
C ALA A 49 2.36 12.02 6.41
N TYR A 50 2.65 10.96 7.12
CA TYR A 50 3.99 10.39 7.13
C TYR A 50 3.95 8.87 7.14
N PHE A 51 4.87 8.27 6.38
CA PHE A 51 5.25 6.87 6.57
C PHE A 51 6.51 6.82 7.43
N TYR A 52 6.43 6.15 8.55
CA TYR A 52 7.58 5.84 9.39
C TYR A 52 8.12 4.48 8.98
N ILE A 53 9.24 4.50 8.26
CA ILE A 53 9.81 3.31 7.65
C ILE A 53 10.95 2.79 8.50
N CYS A 54 10.87 1.53 8.90
CA CYS A 54 11.97 0.80 9.53
C CYS A 54 12.49 -0.22 8.52
N ASN A 55 13.66 0.06 7.96
CA ASN A 55 14.32 -0.81 6.99
C ASN A 55 15.35 -1.68 7.69
N ALA A 56 15.12 -3.00 7.74
CA ALA A 56 16.03 -3.93 8.36
C ALA A 56 17.36 -3.96 7.63
N LYS A 57 18.45 -3.92 8.41
CA LYS A 57 19.82 -4.05 7.88
C LYS A 57 20.20 -5.50 7.74
N GLU A 58 20.75 -5.84 6.61
CA GLU A 58 21.49 -7.08 6.44
C GLU A 58 22.82 -7.00 7.20
N VAL A 59 23.12 -7.98 8.02
CA VAL A 59 24.37 -8.07 8.77
C VAL A 59 25.09 -9.34 8.39
N ASP A 60 26.35 -9.22 8.00
CA ASP A 60 27.19 -10.34 7.51
C ASP A 60 27.47 -11.39 8.58
N GLU A 61 27.46 -10.99 9.86
CA GLU A 61 27.81 -11.86 10.99
C GLU A 61 26.64 -12.70 11.53
N GLY A 62 25.46 -12.64 10.91
CA GLY A 62 24.26 -13.37 11.32
C GLY A 62 23.42 -12.62 12.36
N PHE A 63 22.34 -13.27 12.78
CA PHE A 63 21.29 -12.62 13.58
C PHE A 63 21.71 -12.28 15.01
N HIS A 64 22.41 -13.16 15.70
CA HIS A 64 22.89 -13.01 17.10
C HIS A 64 21.85 -12.42 18.08
N GLY A 65 20.55 -12.68 17.85
CA GLY A 65 19.47 -12.18 18.69
C GLY A 65 19.16 -10.67 18.55
N LYS A 66 19.72 -10.00 17.56
CA LYS A 66 19.51 -8.56 17.31
C LYS A 66 19.14 -8.29 15.87
N MET A 67 18.16 -7.42 15.67
CA MET A 67 17.85 -6.82 14.38
C MET A 67 18.13 -5.32 14.44
N LEU A 68 18.87 -4.83 13.46
CA LEU A 68 19.15 -3.41 13.31
C LEU A 68 18.31 -2.85 12.17
N PHE A 69 17.83 -1.62 12.34
CA PHE A 69 17.01 -0.93 11.37
C PHE A 69 17.57 0.45 11.08
N ASP A 70 17.47 0.86 9.83
CA ASP A 70 17.50 2.26 9.46
C ASP A 70 16.08 2.82 9.49
N GLU A 71 15.92 3.95 10.14
CA GLU A 71 14.62 4.61 10.31
C GLU A 71 14.57 5.85 9.44
N VAL A 72 13.47 6.03 8.71
CA VAL A 72 13.24 7.21 7.89
C VAL A 72 11.78 7.62 7.94
N LEU A 73 11.54 8.93 7.96
CA LEU A 73 10.21 9.52 7.89
C LEU A 73 9.97 10.05 6.48
N ILE A 74 9.04 9.46 5.77
CA ILE A 74 8.67 9.82 4.41
C ILE A 74 7.40 10.66 4.45
N HIS A 75 7.47 11.88 3.94
CA HIS A 75 6.32 12.77 3.85
C HIS A 75 5.38 12.38 2.70
N TYR A 76 4.08 12.48 2.96
CA TYR A 76 3.02 12.32 1.98
C TYR A 76 1.93 13.37 2.16
N GLU A 77 1.52 14.02 1.09
CA GLU A 77 0.38 14.93 1.10
C GLU A 77 -0.90 14.16 0.81
N VAL A 78 -1.79 14.11 1.82
CA VAL A 78 -3.04 13.36 1.77
C VAL A 78 -4.02 13.98 0.78
N ARG A 79 -4.64 13.13 -0.02
CA ARG A 79 -5.72 13.48 -0.94
C ARG A 79 -6.97 12.65 -0.64
N THR A 80 -8.08 13.32 -0.39
CA THR A 80 -9.36 12.64 -0.09
C THR A 80 -10.46 12.92 -1.12
N ASP A 81 -10.18 13.75 -2.10
CA ASP A 81 -11.12 14.27 -3.10
C ASP A 81 -11.68 13.21 -4.06
N TYR A 82 -10.98 12.10 -4.26
CA TYR A 82 -11.36 11.03 -5.19
C TYR A 82 -12.04 9.83 -4.50
N LEU A 83 -11.98 9.76 -3.18
CA LEU A 83 -12.34 8.53 -2.44
C LEU A 83 -13.83 8.19 -2.53
N GLU A 84 -14.71 9.20 -2.43
CA GLU A 84 -16.16 8.95 -2.51
C GLU A 84 -16.56 8.41 -3.88
N ASP A 85 -16.00 8.97 -4.95
CA ASP A 85 -16.24 8.50 -6.31
C ASP A 85 -15.74 7.06 -6.51
N ASP A 86 -14.55 6.74 -5.99
CA ASP A 86 -13.99 5.40 -6.09
C ASP A 86 -14.80 4.38 -5.26
N ILE A 87 -15.25 4.76 -4.07
CA ILE A 87 -16.14 3.92 -3.25
C ILE A 87 -17.47 3.68 -3.99
N GLN A 88 -18.06 4.73 -4.59
CA GLN A 88 -19.31 4.58 -5.33
C GLN A 88 -19.15 3.64 -6.53
N LYS A 89 -18.07 3.77 -7.30
CA LYS A 89 -17.75 2.85 -8.40
C LYS A 89 -17.61 1.40 -7.94
N MET A 90 -16.98 1.17 -6.78
CA MET A 90 -16.89 -0.18 -6.20
C MET A 90 -18.27 -0.72 -5.82
N ILE A 91 -19.13 0.09 -5.20
CA ILE A 91 -20.51 -0.30 -4.85
C ILE A 91 -21.31 -0.63 -6.11
N ASP A 92 -21.25 0.22 -7.14
CA ASP A 92 -21.94 0.01 -8.39
C ASP A 92 -21.49 -1.28 -9.08
N LEU A 93 -20.19 -1.54 -9.09
CA LEU A 93 -19.64 -2.79 -9.61
C LEU A 93 -20.13 -4.02 -8.85
N MET A 94 -20.13 -3.96 -7.52
CA MET A 94 -20.60 -5.07 -6.66
C MET A 94 -22.10 -5.36 -6.84
N ASN A 95 -22.88 -4.36 -7.20
CA ASN A 95 -24.32 -4.49 -7.47
C ASN A 95 -24.63 -4.80 -8.94
N SER A 96 -23.63 -4.94 -9.80
CA SER A 96 -23.76 -5.29 -11.19
C SER A 96 -23.50 -6.79 -11.42
N ASP A 97 -23.96 -7.30 -12.55
CA ASP A 97 -23.64 -8.68 -13.00
C ASP A 97 -22.32 -8.73 -13.79
N ASN A 98 -21.62 -7.60 -13.90
CA ASN A 98 -20.38 -7.51 -14.65
C ASN A 98 -19.18 -7.97 -13.82
N ILE A 99 -18.39 -8.86 -14.38
CA ILE A 99 -17.10 -9.25 -13.82
C ILE A 99 -16.04 -8.35 -14.47
N PRO A 100 -15.31 -7.53 -13.68
CA PRO A 100 -14.29 -6.67 -14.23
C PRO A 100 -13.12 -7.47 -14.82
N GLU A 101 -12.52 -6.94 -15.88
CA GLU A 101 -11.29 -7.51 -16.41
C GLU A 101 -10.16 -7.44 -15.37
N SER A 102 -9.36 -8.50 -15.34
CA SER A 102 -8.19 -8.52 -14.46
C SER A 102 -7.10 -7.57 -14.96
N HIS A 103 -6.48 -6.85 -14.04
CA HIS A 103 -5.30 -6.05 -14.39
C HIS A 103 -4.18 -6.95 -14.92
N LEU A 104 -3.41 -6.48 -15.91
CA LEU A 104 -2.34 -7.25 -16.54
C LEU A 104 -1.26 -7.72 -15.55
N SER A 105 -0.98 -6.93 -14.52
CA SER A 105 -0.01 -7.26 -13.47
C SER A 105 -0.62 -7.98 -12.27
N CYS A 106 -1.88 -8.45 -12.34
CA CYS A 106 -2.53 -9.15 -11.23
C CYS A 106 -2.02 -10.60 -11.14
N GLU A 107 -1.09 -10.85 -10.21
CA GLU A 107 -0.51 -12.17 -9.97
C GLU A 107 -1.56 -13.19 -9.51
N ASN A 108 -2.51 -12.78 -8.66
CA ASN A 108 -3.60 -13.64 -8.22
C ASN A 108 -4.49 -14.09 -9.39
N CYS A 109 -4.78 -13.18 -10.32
CA CYS A 109 -5.56 -13.50 -11.51
C CYS A 109 -4.78 -14.43 -12.47
N ALA A 110 -3.47 -14.21 -12.60
CA ALA A 110 -2.60 -15.09 -13.38
C ALA A 110 -2.57 -16.50 -12.79
N TYR A 111 -2.40 -16.62 -11.48
CA TYR A 111 -2.45 -17.88 -10.77
C TYR A 111 -3.79 -18.61 -10.97
N ALA A 112 -4.91 -17.91 -10.79
CA ALA A 112 -6.24 -18.49 -10.96
C ALA A 112 -6.46 -19.05 -12.37
N ARG A 113 -6.03 -18.31 -13.41
CA ARG A 113 -6.10 -18.76 -14.80
C ARG A 113 -5.23 -20.00 -15.06
N GLN A 114 -4.01 -20.03 -14.54
CA GLN A 114 -3.12 -21.20 -14.70
C GLN A 114 -3.66 -22.41 -13.94
N ARG A 115 -4.20 -22.20 -12.74
CA ARG A 115 -4.77 -23.29 -11.95
C ARG A 115 -5.99 -23.92 -12.62
N SER A 116 -6.88 -23.12 -13.19
CA SER A 116 -8.08 -23.61 -13.88
C SER A 116 -7.75 -24.51 -15.08
N VAL A 117 -6.64 -24.26 -15.77
CA VAL A 117 -6.18 -25.13 -16.86
C VAL A 117 -5.76 -26.51 -16.35
N ILE A 118 -5.09 -26.57 -15.19
CA ILE A 118 -4.65 -27.83 -14.59
C ILE A 118 -5.87 -28.66 -14.13
N ASP A 119 -6.88 -28.04 -13.58
CA ASP A 119 -8.08 -28.73 -13.09
C ASP A 119 -8.96 -29.30 -14.22
N THR A 120 -8.73 -28.88 -15.48
CA THR A 120 -9.42 -29.41 -16.67
C THR A 120 -8.66 -30.53 -17.38
N LEU A 121 -7.46 -30.88 -16.95
CA LEU A 121 -6.66 -31.99 -17.47
C LEU A 121 -7.02 -33.30 -16.77
#